data_d84e03e1c9a8804810c88c0bcec71db1
#
_entry.id   d84e03e1c9a8804810c88c0bcec71db1
#
_cell.length_a   1.000
_cell.length_b   1.000
_cell.length_c   1.000
_cell.angle_alpha   90.00
_cell.angle_beta   90.00
_cell.angle_gamma   90.00
#
_symmetry.space_group_name_H-M   'P 1'
#
loop_
_entity.id
_entity.type
_entity.pdbx_description
1 polymer ?
#
loop_
_entity_poly.entity_id
_entity_poly.type
_entity_poly.pdbx_seq_one_letter_code
_entity_poly.pdbx_strand_id
1 'polypeptide(L)' 'MAEEFIEEKNLGAIARKFREDAGKSRAETARELDVARPTIFQAEEEPEQGLTKLRKRIIEKYSEFEVAGPFYVLRKK' A
#
# COMPACT_ATOMS: atom_id res chain seq x y z
N MET A 1 6.73 -3.74 20.37
CA MET A 1 6.33 -4.25 19.41
C MET A 1 5.24 -3.75 18.71
N ALA A 2 5.34 -3.40 17.61
CA ALA A 2 4.40 -2.59 17.03
C ALA A 2 3.62 -3.31 15.99
N GLU A 3 2.51 -3.81 16.40
CA GLU A 3 1.52 -4.33 15.48
C GLU A 3 0.30 -3.44 15.56
N GLU A 4 -0.16 -2.97 14.40
CA GLU A 4 -1.35 -2.15 14.33
C GLU A 4 -2.37 -2.83 13.44
N PHE A 5 -3.59 -2.93 13.93
CA PHE A 5 -4.68 -3.48 13.11
C PHE A 5 -5.20 -2.39 12.20
N ILE A 6 -5.40 -2.74 10.93
CA ILE A 6 -5.83 -1.80 9.92
C ILE A 6 -7.09 -2.32 9.26
N GLU A 7 -8.08 -1.46 9.11
CA GLU A 7 -9.25 -1.83 8.34
C GLU A 7 -8.91 -1.84 6.87
N GLU A 8 -9.46 -2.77 6.13
CA GLU A 8 -9.17 -2.91 4.70
C GLU A 8 -9.40 -1.62 3.95
N LYS A 9 -10.44 -0.87 4.29
CA LYS A 9 -10.75 0.38 3.61
C LYS A 9 -9.66 1.44 3.77
N ASN A 10 -8.78 1.27 4.76
CA ASN A 10 -7.72 2.24 5.01
C ASN A 10 -6.39 1.85 4.39
N LEU A 11 -6.28 0.66 3.82
CA LEU A 11 -5.01 0.21 3.25
C LEU A 11 -4.50 1.13 2.14
N GLY A 12 -5.42 1.62 1.31
CA GLY A 12 -5.03 2.51 0.21
C GLY A 12 -4.42 3.82 0.70
N ALA A 13 -5.04 4.42 1.72
CA ALA A 13 -4.53 5.67 2.27
C ALA A 13 -3.16 5.46 2.93
N ILE A 14 -2.98 4.32 3.59
CA ILE A 14 -1.71 3.99 4.21
C ILE A 14 -0.64 3.75 3.16
N ALA A 15 -0.98 3.05 2.07
CA ALA A 15 -0.07 2.83 0.96
C ALA A 15 0.39 4.16 0.37
N ARG A 16 -0.55 5.08 0.18
CA ARG A 16 -0.23 6.41 -0.33
C ARG A 16 0.72 7.14 0.60
N LYS A 17 0.47 7.08 1.90
CA LYS A 17 1.32 7.78 2.86
C LYS A 17 2.75 7.27 2.79
N PHE A 18 2.94 5.97 2.78
CA PHE A 18 4.29 5.40 2.71
C PHE A 18 4.96 5.73 1.39
N ARG A 19 4.21 5.72 0.29
CA ARG A 19 4.76 6.10 -1.01
C ARG A 19 5.24 7.56 -0.99
N GLU A 20 4.41 8.45 -0.47
CA GLU A 20 4.75 9.88 -0.40
C GLU A 20 5.92 10.12 0.55
N ASP A 21 5.95 9.45 1.69
CA ASP A 21 7.05 9.58 2.64
C ASP A 21 8.36 9.10 2.03
N ALA A 22 8.30 8.16 1.09
CA ALA A 22 9.49 7.67 0.39
C ALA A 22 9.89 8.57 -0.79
N GLY A 23 9.13 9.64 -1.04
CA GLY A 23 9.42 10.58 -2.12
C GLY A 23 9.13 10.02 -3.50
N LYS A 24 8.22 9.08 -3.61
CA LYS A 24 7.91 8.43 -4.89
C LYS A 24 6.62 8.94 -5.48
N SER A 25 6.64 9.21 -6.78
CA SER A 25 5.42 9.57 -7.50
C SER A 25 4.65 8.30 -7.84
N ARG A 26 3.39 8.47 -8.23
CA ARG A 26 2.60 7.35 -8.70
C ARG A 26 3.20 6.73 -9.95
N ALA A 27 3.73 7.58 -10.84
CA ALA A 27 4.35 7.08 -12.07
C ALA A 27 5.58 6.23 -11.77
N GLU A 28 6.41 6.67 -10.82
CA GLU A 28 7.58 5.88 -10.43
C GLU A 28 7.18 4.56 -9.81
N THR A 29 6.17 4.59 -8.95
CA THR A 29 5.67 3.38 -8.29
C THR A 29 5.10 2.40 -9.29
N ALA A 30 4.35 2.90 -10.28
CA ALA A 30 3.79 2.04 -11.32
C ALA A 30 4.90 1.35 -12.09
N ARG A 31 5.97 2.08 -12.41
CA ARG A 31 7.12 1.49 -13.11
C ARG A 31 7.80 0.44 -12.24
N GLU A 32 8.03 0.78 -10.97
CA GLU A 32 8.76 -0.12 -10.07
C GLU A 32 7.99 -1.39 -9.77
N LEU A 33 6.67 -1.33 -9.75
CA LEU A 33 5.84 -2.49 -9.48
C LEU A 33 5.29 -3.16 -10.74
N ASP A 34 5.64 -2.60 -11.90
CA ASP A 34 5.22 -3.15 -13.21
C ASP A 34 3.69 -3.23 -13.33
N VAL A 35 3.03 -2.14 -13.03
CA VAL A 35 1.58 -2.02 -13.18
C VAL A 35 1.26 -0.72 -13.90
N ALA A 36 0.04 -0.61 -14.39
CA ALA A 36 -0.39 0.61 -15.06
C ALA A 36 -0.54 1.74 -14.04
N ARG A 37 -0.20 2.97 -14.46
CA ARG A 37 -0.27 4.12 -13.60
C ARG A 37 -1.67 4.37 -13.01
N PRO A 38 -2.76 4.28 -13.79
CA PRO A 38 -4.09 4.42 -13.20
C PRO A 38 -4.39 3.41 -12.12
N THR A 39 -3.75 2.24 -12.16
CA THR A 39 -3.96 1.20 -11.16
C THR A 39 -3.41 1.64 -9.80
N ILE A 40 -2.31 2.37 -9.79
CA ILE A 40 -1.78 2.92 -8.54
C ILE A 40 -2.77 3.92 -7.94
N PHE A 41 -3.32 4.81 -8.77
CA PHE A 41 -4.32 5.77 -8.31
C PHE A 41 -5.52 5.04 -7.70
N GLN A 42 -6.01 4.02 -8.40
CA GLN A 42 -7.17 3.26 -7.92
C GLN A 42 -6.88 2.57 -6.60
N ALA A 43 -5.69 2.00 -6.45
CA ALA A 43 -5.32 1.32 -5.21
C ALA A 43 -5.33 2.30 -4.04
N GLU A 44 -4.89 3.52 -4.25
CA GLU A 44 -4.76 4.52 -3.19
C GLU A 44 -6.06 5.25 -2.89
N GLU A 45 -6.86 5.52 -3.92
CA GLU A 45 -8.00 6.43 -3.77
C GLU A 45 -9.37 5.75 -3.83
N GLU A 46 -9.44 4.51 -4.25
CA GLU A 46 -10.73 3.83 -4.46
C GLU A 46 -10.76 2.54 -3.64
N PRO A 47 -11.13 2.62 -2.36
CA PRO A 47 -11.09 1.45 -1.48
C PRO A 47 -12.02 0.32 -1.91
N GLU A 48 -13.03 0.61 -2.75
CA GLU A 48 -13.94 -0.42 -3.22
C GLU A 48 -13.32 -1.31 -4.31
N GLN A 49 -12.19 -0.90 -4.89
CA GLN A 49 -11.55 -1.72 -5.90
C GLN A 49 -10.83 -2.90 -5.24
N GLY A 50 -10.85 -4.05 -5.90
CA GLY A 50 -10.22 -5.25 -5.37
C GLY A 50 -8.72 -5.28 -5.59
N LEU A 51 -8.02 -4.33 -5.01
CA LEU A 51 -6.58 -4.16 -5.23
C LEU A 51 -5.78 -4.34 -3.94
N THR A 52 -6.26 -5.20 -3.05
CA THR A 52 -5.62 -5.42 -1.75
C THR A 52 -4.17 -5.88 -1.88
N LYS A 53 -3.90 -6.80 -2.81
CA LYS A 53 -2.53 -7.28 -2.99
C LYS A 53 -1.59 -6.17 -3.42
N LEU A 54 -2.06 -5.29 -4.30
CA LEU A 54 -1.24 -4.17 -4.76
C LEU A 54 -1.00 -3.17 -3.62
N ARG A 55 -2.02 -2.90 -2.83
CA ARG A 55 -1.86 -2.01 -1.67
C ARG A 55 -0.81 -2.55 -0.71
N LYS A 56 -0.83 -3.85 -0.46
CA LYS A 56 0.17 -4.49 0.39
C LYS A 56 1.56 -4.38 -0.21
N ARG A 57 1.69 -4.55 -1.53
CA ARG A 57 2.99 -4.43 -2.20
C ARG A 57 3.56 -3.02 -2.05
N ILE A 58 2.71 -2.00 -2.17
CA ILE A 58 3.17 -0.61 -2.02
C ILE A 58 3.68 -0.38 -0.60
N ILE A 59 2.92 -0.81 0.39
CA ILE A 59 3.30 -0.64 1.78
C ILE A 59 4.63 -1.34 2.07
N GLU A 60 4.76 -2.57 1.61
CA GLU A 60 5.95 -3.36 1.89
C GLU A 60 7.17 -2.84 1.16
N LYS A 61 6.96 -2.25 -0.02
CA LYS A 61 8.08 -1.73 -0.79
C LYS A 61 8.63 -0.44 -0.19
N TYR A 62 7.76 0.43 0.32
CA TYR A 62 8.17 1.75 0.73
C TYR A 62 8.16 1.97 2.24
N SER A 63 8.13 0.90 3.00
CA SER A 63 8.19 1.02 4.45
C SER A 63 8.95 -0.17 5.03
N GLU A 64 9.17 -0.12 6.35
CA GLU A 64 9.78 -1.24 7.03
C GLU A 64 8.71 -2.21 7.56
N PHE A 65 7.47 -2.06 7.12
CA PHE A 65 6.39 -2.93 7.57
C PHE A 65 5.98 -3.92 6.51
N GLU A 66 5.44 -5.04 6.94
CA GLU A 66 4.71 -5.95 6.07
C GLU A 66 3.26 -5.97 6.52
N VAL A 67 2.37 -6.34 5.63
CA VAL A 67 0.94 -6.41 5.95
C VAL A 67 0.57 -7.87 6.08
N ALA A 68 0.29 -8.30 7.30
CA ALA A 68 -0.08 -9.68 7.56
C ALA A 68 -1.60 -9.81 7.57
N GLY A 69 -2.11 -10.89 6.99
CA GLY A 69 -3.53 -11.16 6.99
C GLY A 69 -3.83 -12.23 7.99
N PRO A 70 -5.10 -12.59 8.13
CA PRO A 70 -6.25 -12.11 7.39
C PRO A 70 -6.84 -10.81 7.90
N PHE A 71 -6.34 -10.26 8.99
CA PHE A 71 -6.92 -9.06 9.56
C PHE A 71 -6.06 -7.82 9.32
N TYR A 72 -5.25 -7.82 8.32
CA TYR A 72 -4.43 -6.68 7.89
C TYR A 72 -3.72 -6.00 9.07
N VAL A 73 -2.65 -6.60 9.48
CA VAL A 73 -1.83 -6.07 10.57
C VAL A 73 -0.53 -5.54 9.98
N LEU A 74 -0.16 -4.30 10.32
CA LEU A 74 1.16 -3.81 9.99
C LEU A 74 2.12 -4.39 11.00
N ARG A 75 3.12 -5.10 10.50
CA ARG A 75 4.10 -5.71 11.36
C ARG A 75 5.48 -5.37 10.83
N LYS A 76 6.37 -4.99 11.72
CA LYS A 76 7.72 -4.65 11.32
C LYS A 76 8.43 -5.88 10.75
N LYS A 77 9.07 -5.70 9.65
CA LYS A 77 9.79 -6.79 8.97
C LYS A 77 10.96 -7.31 9.79
#